data_5dcce830fb488dea73dd94abacda07a5
#
_entry.id   5dcce830fb488dea73dd94abacda07a5
#
_cell.length_a   1.000
_cell.length_b   1.000
_cell.length_c   1.000
_cell.angle_alpha   90.00
_cell.angle_beta   90.00
_cell.angle_gamma   90.00
#
_symmetry.space_group_name_H-M   'P 1'
#
loop_
_entity.id
_entity.type
_entity.pdbx_description
1 polymer ?
#
loop_
_entity_poly.entity_id
_entity_poly.type
_entity_poly.pdbx_seq_one_letter_code
_entity_poly.pdbx_strand_id
1 'polypeptide(L)'
;MKKIIWISSYPKSGNTFLRAMLSAFFYSKDGIFKQDYLKNIAEFPRDFFNLKPSNNFLNEIKEYEKIQKKISSTDKEIIFLKTHLANLTINKIFPTINKDCSMCAIYIVRDPRNVILSLKNHYNLEVKDCFNFLTNDKNFICIQNKKLSKGYTPILDWSTNYLSWKKQKNINTIFVKFEDLVFDQKNTFIYILN
;
A
#
# COMPACT_ATOMS: atom_id res chain seq x y z
N MET A 1 -2.74 20.36 3.14
CA MET A 1 -3.04 19.84 4.50
C MET A 1 -2.75 18.34 4.53
N LYS A 2 -2.09 17.83 5.60
CA LYS A 2 -1.77 16.40 5.73
C LYS A 2 -3.01 15.63 6.16
N LYS A 3 -3.59 14.83 5.26
CA LYS A 3 -4.85 14.10 5.50
C LYS A 3 -4.76 12.60 5.20
N ILE A 4 -3.74 12.18 4.44
CA ILE A 4 -3.64 10.79 3.99
C ILE A 4 -2.96 9.95 5.08
N ILE A 5 -3.62 8.89 5.49
CA ILE A 5 -3.06 7.80 6.29
C ILE A 5 -2.82 6.60 5.35
N TRP A 6 -1.56 6.22 5.20
CA TRP A 6 -1.17 5.13 4.34
C TRP A 6 -1.25 3.78 5.04
N ILE A 7 -1.94 2.82 4.44
CA ILE A 7 -1.88 1.41 4.83
C ILE A 7 -0.96 0.73 3.83
N SER A 8 0.30 0.63 4.18
CA SER A 8 1.35 0.11 3.30
C SER A 8 1.80 -1.28 3.68
N SER A 9 2.23 -2.04 2.71
CA SER A 9 2.83 -3.36 2.90
C SER A 9 3.45 -3.87 1.61
N TYR A 10 4.37 -4.81 1.69
CA TYR A 10 4.66 -5.67 0.54
C TYR A 10 3.42 -6.51 0.18
N PRO A 11 3.21 -6.88 -1.10
CA PRO A 11 2.10 -7.76 -1.48
C PRO A 11 2.01 -9.01 -0.61
N LYS A 12 0.79 -9.45 -0.30
CA LYS A 12 0.48 -10.65 0.51
C LYS A 12 0.92 -10.60 1.98
N SER A 13 1.22 -9.40 2.51
CA SER A 13 1.62 -9.21 3.91
C SER A 13 0.46 -8.88 4.86
N GLY A 14 -0.80 -9.06 4.46
CA GLY A 14 -1.95 -8.87 5.36
C GLY A 14 -2.66 -7.51 5.23
N ASN A 15 -2.36 -6.72 4.20
CA ASN A 15 -2.98 -5.41 3.99
C ASN A 15 -4.52 -5.47 4.01
N THR A 16 -5.13 -6.45 3.33
CA THR A 16 -6.59 -6.65 3.32
C THR A 16 -7.15 -6.93 4.71
N PHE A 17 -6.43 -7.65 5.56
CA PHE A 17 -6.85 -7.96 6.93
C PHE A 17 -6.94 -6.69 7.77
N LEU A 18 -5.88 -5.86 7.79
CA LEU A 18 -5.92 -4.58 8.51
C LEU A 18 -6.97 -3.62 7.92
N ARG A 19 -7.11 -3.56 6.59
CA ARG A 19 -8.18 -2.76 5.95
C ARG A 19 -9.57 -3.20 6.40
N ALA A 20 -9.81 -4.50 6.54
CA ALA A 20 -11.09 -5.01 7.03
C ALA A 20 -11.37 -4.54 8.46
N MET A 21 -10.36 -4.59 9.35
CA MET A 21 -10.48 -4.11 10.73
C MET A 21 -10.75 -2.59 10.78
N LEU A 22 -9.95 -1.79 10.07
CA LEU A 22 -10.13 -0.34 10.00
C LEU A 22 -11.48 0.02 9.34
N SER A 23 -11.88 -0.71 8.30
CA SER A 23 -13.17 -0.48 7.65
C SER A 23 -14.35 -0.79 8.56
N ALA A 24 -14.28 -1.86 9.35
CA ALA A 24 -15.30 -2.17 10.36
C ALA A 24 -15.35 -1.09 11.45
N PHE A 25 -14.20 -0.63 11.91
CA PHE A 25 -14.11 0.36 12.98
C PHE A 25 -14.63 1.75 12.55
N PHE A 26 -14.20 2.24 11.38
CA PHE A 26 -14.50 3.61 10.97
C PHE A 26 -15.77 3.76 10.13
N TYR A 27 -16.25 2.70 9.47
CA TYR A 27 -17.34 2.80 8.48
C TYR A 27 -18.55 1.90 8.78
N SER A 28 -18.51 1.06 9.83
CA SER A 28 -19.70 0.34 10.29
C SER A 28 -20.35 1.02 11.48
N LYS A 29 -21.63 0.72 11.72
CA LYS A 29 -22.36 1.19 12.91
C LYS A 29 -22.27 0.20 14.07
N ASP A 30 -21.97 -1.06 13.77
CA ASP A 30 -22.02 -2.19 14.68
C ASP A 30 -20.67 -2.88 14.89
N GLY A 31 -19.60 -2.37 14.25
CA GLY A 31 -18.27 -2.98 14.28
C GLY A 31 -18.14 -4.24 13.41
N ILE A 32 -19.19 -4.66 12.70
CA ILE A 32 -19.19 -5.87 11.89
C ILE A 32 -18.65 -5.54 10.49
N PHE A 33 -17.62 -6.29 10.07
CA PHE A 33 -17.05 -6.13 8.75
C PHE A 33 -18.01 -6.60 7.64
N LYS A 34 -18.13 -5.77 6.60
CA LYS A 34 -18.77 -6.12 5.32
C LYS A 34 -17.81 -5.84 4.19
N GLN A 35 -17.79 -6.70 3.18
CA GLN A 35 -16.87 -6.59 2.03
C GLN A 35 -16.95 -5.22 1.33
N ASP A 36 -18.13 -4.63 1.27
CA ASP A 36 -18.35 -3.32 0.64
C ASP A 36 -17.62 -2.18 1.36
N TYR A 37 -17.34 -2.30 2.66
CA TYR A 37 -16.60 -1.28 3.40
C TYR A 37 -15.17 -1.09 2.92
N LEU A 38 -14.56 -2.11 2.29
CA LEU A 38 -13.23 -1.99 1.69
C LEU A 38 -13.15 -0.92 0.60
N LYS A 39 -14.26 -0.55 -0.01
CA LYS A 39 -14.35 0.52 -1.02
C LYS A 39 -14.02 1.91 -0.44
N ASN A 40 -14.19 2.08 0.88
CA ASN A 40 -13.86 3.33 1.57
C ASN A 40 -12.35 3.56 1.69
N ILE A 41 -11.54 2.51 1.53
CA ILE A 41 -10.07 2.56 1.56
C ILE A 41 -9.56 2.17 0.18
N ALA A 42 -9.45 3.16 -0.70
CA ALA A 42 -9.03 2.96 -2.08
C ALA A 42 -7.55 2.55 -2.18
N GLU A 43 -7.18 1.89 -3.27
CA GLU A 43 -5.81 1.50 -3.56
C GLU A 43 -5.10 2.54 -4.43
N PHE A 44 -4.05 3.14 -3.90
CA PHE A 44 -3.18 4.05 -4.64
C PHE A 44 -1.95 3.30 -5.18
N PRO A 45 -1.54 3.49 -6.42
CA PRO A 45 -2.13 4.40 -7.43
C PRO A 45 -3.29 3.81 -8.23
N ARG A 46 -3.53 2.51 -8.14
CA ARG A 46 -4.40 1.72 -9.02
C ARG A 46 -5.79 2.33 -9.25
N ASP A 47 -6.46 2.76 -8.19
CA ASP A 47 -7.86 3.21 -8.28
C ASP A 47 -7.99 4.66 -8.75
N PHE A 48 -6.86 5.37 -8.92
CA PHE A 48 -6.81 6.78 -9.31
C PHE A 48 -6.32 7.00 -10.74
N PHE A 49 -5.81 5.96 -11.38
CA PHE A 49 -5.34 6.03 -12.76
C PHE A 49 -6.29 5.29 -13.70
N ASN A 50 -6.93 6.05 -14.59
CA ASN A 50 -7.71 5.56 -15.73
C ASN A 50 -7.03 6.02 -17.04
N LEU A 51 -5.70 6.02 -17.09
CA LEU A 51 -4.96 6.49 -18.25
C LEU A 51 -4.91 5.42 -19.32
N LYS A 52 -4.89 5.87 -20.59
CA LYS A 52 -4.43 5.02 -21.70
C LYS A 52 -3.03 4.49 -21.34
N PRO A 53 -2.68 3.26 -21.72
CA PRO A 53 -1.36 2.72 -21.43
C PRO A 53 -0.30 3.73 -21.85
N SER A 54 0.37 4.31 -20.86
CA SER A 54 1.55 5.14 -21.12
C SER A 54 2.73 4.20 -21.19
N ASN A 55 3.43 4.17 -22.29
CA ASN A 55 4.70 3.43 -22.40
C ASN A 55 5.81 4.09 -21.57
N ASN A 56 5.50 5.13 -20.80
CA ASN A 56 6.46 5.90 -20.04
C ASN A 56 6.09 5.93 -18.55
N PHE A 57 6.67 5.01 -17.82
CA PHE A 57 6.60 4.92 -16.36
C PHE A 57 6.88 6.25 -15.64
N LEU A 58 7.88 7.02 -16.10
CA LEU A 58 8.24 8.30 -15.48
C LEU A 58 7.11 9.33 -15.56
N ASN A 59 6.32 9.31 -16.62
CA ASN A 59 5.20 10.23 -16.76
C ASN A 59 4.09 9.92 -15.74
N GLU A 60 3.85 8.65 -15.43
CA GLU A 60 2.90 8.29 -14.38
C GLU A 60 3.39 8.71 -12.99
N ILE A 61 4.67 8.48 -12.67
CA ILE A 61 5.22 8.87 -11.37
C ILE A 61 5.13 10.39 -11.14
N LYS A 62 5.33 11.20 -12.17
CA LYS A 62 5.13 12.66 -12.08
C LYS A 62 3.70 13.05 -11.69
N GLU A 63 2.73 12.25 -12.08
CA GLU A 63 1.33 12.52 -11.73
C GLU A 63 0.98 12.11 -10.28
N TYR A 64 1.77 11.25 -9.63
CA TYR A 64 1.49 10.79 -8.26
C TYR A 64 1.33 11.95 -7.27
N GLU A 65 2.22 12.92 -7.33
CA GLU A 65 2.18 14.09 -6.46
C GLU A 65 0.91 14.92 -6.67
N LYS A 66 0.54 15.18 -7.93
CA LYS A 66 -0.66 15.94 -8.28
C LYS A 66 -1.92 15.25 -7.78
N ILE A 67 -1.99 13.91 -7.95
CA ILE A 67 -3.14 13.12 -7.50
C ILE A 67 -3.24 13.13 -5.98
N GLN A 68 -2.13 12.95 -5.27
CA GLN A 68 -2.11 13.00 -3.80
C GLN A 68 -2.53 14.39 -3.29
N LYS A 69 -2.09 15.47 -3.93
CA LYS A 69 -2.52 16.84 -3.61
C LYS A 69 -4.03 16.99 -3.83
N LYS A 70 -4.57 16.50 -4.96
CA LYS A 70 -6.01 16.53 -5.25
C LYS A 70 -6.82 15.72 -4.23
N ILE A 71 -6.36 14.54 -3.82
CA ILE A 71 -6.99 13.74 -2.76
C ILE A 71 -7.00 14.53 -1.44
N SER A 72 -5.88 15.14 -1.06
CA SER A 72 -5.76 15.91 0.18
C SER A 72 -6.53 17.24 0.17
N SER A 73 -6.96 17.73 -0.97
CA SER A 73 -7.77 18.96 -1.07
C SER A 73 -9.27 18.74 -0.86
N THR A 74 -9.71 17.50 -0.69
CA THR A 74 -11.13 17.19 -0.40
C THR A 74 -11.54 17.63 1.00
N ASP A 75 -12.86 17.73 1.27
CA ASP A 75 -13.39 18.15 2.58
C ASP A 75 -13.23 17.10 3.69
N LYS A 76 -12.79 15.88 3.36
CA LYS A 76 -12.53 14.83 4.35
C LYS A 76 -11.39 15.23 5.26
N GLU A 77 -11.53 15.01 6.56
CA GLU A 77 -10.47 15.25 7.56
C GLU A 77 -9.37 14.20 7.48
N ILE A 78 -9.74 12.94 7.31
CA ILE A 78 -8.83 11.79 7.23
C ILE A 78 -9.18 10.95 6.02
N ILE A 79 -8.16 10.48 5.31
CA ILE A 79 -8.31 9.66 4.11
C ILE A 79 -7.37 8.47 4.23
N PHE A 80 -7.91 7.27 4.40
CA PHE A 80 -7.12 6.05 4.34
C PHE A 80 -6.88 5.62 2.90
N LEU A 81 -5.63 5.35 2.56
CA LEU A 81 -5.24 4.79 1.27
C LEU A 81 -4.39 3.53 1.45
N LYS A 82 -4.77 2.47 0.76
CA LYS A 82 -3.93 1.27 0.65
C LYS A 82 -2.87 1.47 -0.42
N THR A 83 -1.65 1.00 -0.15
CA THR A 83 -0.60 0.95 -1.17
C THR A 83 0.37 -0.22 -0.98
N HIS A 84 1.05 -0.60 -2.07
CA HIS A 84 2.22 -1.49 -2.06
C HIS A 84 3.49 -0.77 -2.55
N LEU A 85 3.39 0.55 -2.79
CA LEU A 85 4.52 1.36 -3.23
C LEU A 85 5.70 1.26 -2.25
N ALA A 86 6.89 1.11 -2.79
CA ALA A 86 8.09 1.49 -2.06
C ALA A 86 8.11 3.02 -1.89
N ASN A 87 8.48 3.51 -0.71
CA ASN A 87 8.57 4.94 -0.41
C ASN A 87 9.89 5.50 -0.93
N LEU A 88 9.88 5.96 -2.17
CA LEU A 88 11.06 6.34 -2.93
C LEU A 88 10.95 7.78 -3.44
N THR A 89 12.10 8.33 -3.80
CA THR A 89 12.17 9.53 -4.65
C THR A 89 12.88 9.16 -5.95
N ILE A 90 12.10 9.05 -7.02
CA ILE A 90 12.61 8.70 -8.33
C ILE A 90 13.37 9.88 -8.94
N ASN A 91 14.57 9.61 -9.47
CA ASN A 91 15.46 10.63 -10.04
C ASN A 91 15.75 11.80 -9.08
N LYS A 92 15.69 11.58 -7.75
CA LYS A 92 15.85 12.58 -6.70
C LYS A 92 14.81 13.74 -6.75
N ILE A 93 13.77 13.64 -7.56
CA ILE A 93 12.79 14.72 -7.79
C ILE A 93 11.36 14.25 -7.52
N PHE A 94 11.00 13.04 -7.95
CA PHE A 94 9.60 12.58 -7.94
C PHE A 94 9.34 11.60 -6.79
N PRO A 95 8.73 12.05 -5.68
CA PRO A 95 8.38 11.16 -4.58
C PRO A 95 7.20 10.26 -4.96
N THR A 96 7.29 8.98 -4.63
CA THR A 96 6.16 8.05 -4.75
C THR A 96 5.08 8.35 -3.71
N ILE A 97 5.50 8.85 -2.54
CA ILE A 97 4.65 9.27 -1.43
C ILE A 97 4.96 10.72 -1.08
N ASN A 98 3.97 11.59 -1.19
CA ASN A 98 4.13 13.01 -0.89
C ASN A 98 3.96 13.26 0.61
N LYS A 99 5.04 13.70 1.28
CA LYS A 99 5.07 14.02 2.71
C LYS A 99 4.11 15.14 3.12
N ASP A 100 3.83 16.08 2.21
CA ASP A 100 3.00 17.26 2.50
C ASP A 100 1.50 16.94 2.47
N CYS A 101 1.14 15.79 1.86
CA CYS A 101 -0.21 15.25 1.86
C CYS A 101 -0.41 14.16 2.92
N SER A 102 0.68 13.56 3.41
CA SER A 102 0.68 12.40 4.30
C SER A 102 0.65 12.81 5.76
N MET A 103 -0.30 12.29 6.52
CA MET A 103 -0.39 12.43 7.97
C MET A 103 0.55 11.44 8.66
N CYS A 104 0.37 10.16 8.37
CA CYS A 104 1.21 9.07 8.88
C CYS A 104 1.09 7.84 7.97
N ALA A 105 1.79 6.78 8.32
CA ALA A 105 1.69 5.49 7.65
C ALA A 105 1.67 4.34 8.65
N ILE A 106 0.95 3.28 8.30
CA ILE A 106 0.97 1.99 8.96
C ILE A 106 1.59 1.01 7.97
N TYR A 107 2.79 0.50 8.28
CA TYR A 107 3.46 -0.47 7.43
C TYR A 107 3.34 -1.87 8.03
N ILE A 108 2.67 -2.77 7.31
CA ILE A 108 2.52 -4.16 7.73
C ILE A 108 3.68 -4.97 7.13
N VAL A 109 4.46 -5.59 8.01
CA VAL A 109 5.51 -6.52 7.65
C VAL A 109 5.08 -7.95 7.96
N ARG A 110 5.44 -8.90 7.12
CA ARG A 110 5.17 -10.33 7.29
C ARG A 110 6.41 -11.12 6.99
N ASP A 111 6.61 -12.24 7.69
CA ASP A 111 7.70 -13.19 7.40
C ASP A 111 7.72 -13.54 5.90
N PRO A 112 8.85 -13.28 5.20
CA PRO A 112 8.93 -13.50 3.75
C PRO A 112 8.67 -14.95 3.34
N ARG A 113 8.94 -15.93 4.20
CA ARG A 113 8.63 -17.34 3.96
C ARG A 113 7.10 -17.55 3.83
N ASN A 114 6.34 -16.89 4.72
CA ASN A 114 4.88 -16.91 4.68
C ASN A 114 4.32 -16.09 3.52
N VAL A 115 5.02 -15.05 3.08
CA VAL A 115 4.67 -14.29 1.87
C VAL A 115 4.81 -15.18 0.64
N ILE A 116 5.89 -15.98 0.52
CA ILE A 116 6.07 -16.95 -0.59
C ILE A 116 4.90 -17.93 -0.65
N LEU A 117 4.54 -18.54 0.48
CA LEU A 117 3.39 -19.46 0.52
C LEU A 117 2.08 -18.80 0.10
N SER A 118 1.87 -17.56 0.54
CA SER A 118 0.68 -16.79 0.17
C SER A 118 0.66 -16.39 -1.30
N LEU A 119 1.80 -16.07 -1.91
CA LEU A 119 1.93 -15.81 -3.35
C LEU A 119 1.63 -17.07 -4.16
N LYS A 120 2.27 -18.20 -3.78
CA LYS A 120 2.05 -19.50 -4.41
C LYS A 120 0.57 -19.85 -4.49
N ASN A 121 -0.11 -19.81 -3.35
CA ASN A 121 -1.52 -20.20 -3.27
C ASN A 121 -2.45 -19.21 -3.99
N HIS A 122 -2.12 -17.91 -3.98
CA HIS A 122 -3.01 -16.89 -4.56
C HIS A 122 -2.91 -16.80 -6.09
N TYR A 123 -1.69 -16.96 -6.62
CA TYR A 123 -1.44 -16.84 -8.06
C TYR A 123 -1.20 -18.17 -8.75
N ASN A 124 -1.26 -19.28 -8.00
CA ASN A 124 -0.95 -20.64 -8.50
C ASN A 124 0.43 -20.72 -9.16
N LEU A 125 1.44 -20.17 -8.48
CA LEU A 125 2.82 -20.10 -8.96
C LEU A 125 3.68 -21.21 -8.34
N GLU A 126 4.79 -21.51 -9.00
CA GLU A 126 5.84 -22.33 -8.39
C GLU A 126 6.62 -21.54 -7.33
N VAL A 127 7.20 -22.26 -6.35
CA VAL A 127 7.98 -21.62 -5.26
C VAL A 127 9.14 -20.78 -5.81
N LYS A 128 9.80 -21.25 -6.87
CA LYS A 128 10.87 -20.52 -7.54
C LYS A 128 10.43 -19.17 -8.07
N ASP A 129 9.25 -19.10 -8.68
CA ASP A 129 8.71 -17.84 -9.22
C ASP A 129 8.31 -16.88 -8.11
N CYS A 130 7.78 -17.40 -7.01
CA CYS A 130 7.49 -16.61 -5.82
C CYS A 130 8.76 -16.05 -5.20
N PHE A 131 9.83 -16.84 -5.16
CA PHE A 131 11.14 -16.38 -4.67
C PHE A 131 11.73 -15.29 -5.58
N ASN A 132 11.69 -15.50 -6.89
CA ASN A 132 12.10 -14.48 -7.88
C ASN A 132 11.29 -13.18 -7.73
N PHE A 133 9.98 -13.28 -7.48
CA PHE A 133 9.14 -12.12 -7.23
C PHE A 133 9.58 -11.35 -5.98
N LEU A 134 9.95 -12.04 -4.88
CA LEU A 134 10.40 -11.40 -3.64
C LEU A 134 11.79 -10.75 -3.74
N THR A 135 12.65 -11.27 -4.60
CA THR A 135 14.06 -10.87 -4.70
C THR A 135 14.37 -9.95 -5.89
N ASN A 136 13.39 -9.68 -6.73
CA ASN A 136 13.57 -8.79 -7.87
C ASN A 136 13.56 -7.32 -7.44
N ASP A 137 14.72 -6.69 -7.48
CA ASP A 137 14.94 -5.29 -7.13
C ASP A 137 14.32 -4.28 -8.12
N LYS A 138 13.86 -4.75 -9.29
CA LYS A 138 13.17 -3.96 -10.32
C LYS A 138 11.68 -4.29 -10.42
N ASN A 139 11.12 -4.91 -9.39
CA ASN A 139 9.76 -5.38 -9.43
C ASN A 139 8.73 -4.25 -9.33
N PHE A 140 7.69 -4.34 -10.14
CA PHE A 140 6.55 -3.43 -10.11
C PHE A 140 5.26 -4.19 -10.43
N ILE A 141 4.15 -3.71 -9.91
CA ILE A 141 2.82 -4.17 -10.27
C ILE A 141 2.23 -3.20 -11.28
N CYS A 142 1.76 -3.73 -12.41
CA CYS A 142 0.96 -2.98 -13.37
C CYS A 142 -0.23 -3.85 -13.79
N ILE A 143 -1.43 -3.37 -13.57
CA ILE A 143 -2.63 -4.01 -14.08
C ILE A 143 -2.96 -3.38 -15.41
N GLN A 144 -2.73 -4.14 -16.47
CA GLN A 144 -3.12 -3.77 -17.83
C GLN A 144 -4.35 -4.55 -18.24
N ASN A 145 -5.37 -3.87 -18.71
CA ASN A 145 -6.39 -4.47 -19.53
C ASN A 145 -6.24 -3.95 -20.97
N LYS A 146 -6.93 -4.57 -21.95
CA LYS A 146 -6.77 -4.27 -23.39
C LYS A 146 -6.94 -2.78 -23.76
N LYS A 147 -7.38 -1.92 -22.86
CA LYS A 147 -7.70 -0.51 -23.13
C LYS A 147 -7.09 0.50 -22.13
N LEU A 148 -6.72 0.07 -20.91
CA LEU A 148 -6.31 0.99 -19.84
C LEU A 148 -5.19 0.40 -18.98
N SER A 149 -4.16 1.19 -18.69
CA SER A 149 -3.22 0.93 -17.60
C SER A 149 -3.81 1.45 -16.29
N LYS A 150 -3.69 0.66 -15.22
CA LYS A 150 -4.14 1.05 -13.88
C LYS A 150 -2.97 1.38 -12.96
N GLY A 151 -2.06 2.21 -13.46
CA GLY A 151 -0.96 2.74 -12.68
C GLY A 151 0.16 1.74 -12.39
N TYR A 152 1.39 2.18 -12.52
CA TYR A 152 2.55 1.41 -12.12
C TYR A 152 2.76 1.54 -10.61
N THR A 153 2.96 0.42 -9.93
CA THR A 153 3.28 0.39 -8.50
C THR A 153 4.66 -0.19 -8.32
N PRO A 154 5.72 0.62 -8.24
CA PRO A 154 7.07 0.12 -7.95
C PRO A 154 7.09 -0.47 -6.54
N ILE A 155 7.28 -1.78 -6.46
CA ILE A 155 7.34 -2.51 -5.20
C ILE A 155 8.76 -2.92 -4.82
N LEU A 156 9.66 -3.08 -5.79
CA LEU A 156 11.02 -3.57 -5.65
C LEU A 156 11.07 -4.97 -5.01
N ASP A 157 12.23 -5.39 -4.49
CA ASP A 157 12.29 -6.58 -3.66
C ASP A 157 11.69 -6.36 -2.26
N TRP A 158 11.42 -7.44 -1.53
CA TRP A 158 10.79 -7.40 -0.22
C TRP A 158 11.59 -6.55 0.80
N SER A 159 12.90 -6.73 0.85
CA SER A 159 13.78 -6.03 1.79
C SER A 159 13.84 -4.53 1.49
N THR A 160 14.04 -4.18 0.23
CA THR A 160 14.13 -2.80 -0.23
C THR A 160 12.82 -2.07 -0.05
N ASN A 161 11.66 -2.71 -0.29
CA ASN A 161 10.36 -2.13 -0.01
C ASN A 161 10.23 -1.77 1.48
N TYR A 162 10.49 -2.72 2.38
CA TYR A 162 10.46 -2.48 3.82
C TYR A 162 11.41 -1.37 4.25
N LEU A 163 12.67 -1.43 3.79
CA LEU A 163 13.69 -0.44 4.14
C LEU A 163 13.37 0.96 3.59
N SER A 164 12.69 1.05 2.46
CA SER A 164 12.27 2.33 1.89
C SER A 164 11.32 3.11 2.82
N TRP A 165 10.46 2.41 3.55
CA TRP A 165 9.59 3.00 4.57
C TRP A 165 10.32 3.24 5.89
N LYS A 166 11.20 2.30 6.30
CA LYS A 166 11.91 2.38 7.58
C LYS A 166 12.96 3.48 7.63
N LYS A 167 13.66 3.71 6.53
CA LYS A 167 14.73 4.73 6.45
C LYS A 167 14.22 6.14 6.18
N GLN A 168 13.03 6.29 5.62
CA GLN A 168 12.42 7.59 5.35
C GLN A 168 11.83 8.16 6.64
N LYS A 169 12.41 9.27 7.12
CA LYS A 169 11.95 9.98 8.33
C LYS A 169 10.94 11.10 8.02
N ASN A 170 10.55 11.25 6.77
CA ASN A 170 9.68 12.34 6.31
C ASN A 170 8.19 12.11 6.61
N ILE A 171 7.82 10.88 6.95
CA ILE A 171 6.45 10.48 7.33
C ILE A 171 6.54 9.62 8.58
N ASN A 172 5.78 9.98 9.62
CA ASN A 172 5.68 9.13 10.81
C ASN A 172 5.08 7.77 10.40
N THR A 173 5.84 6.69 10.58
CA THR A 173 5.45 5.36 10.15
C THR A 173 5.55 4.38 11.31
N ILE A 174 4.42 3.78 11.67
CA ILE A 174 4.39 2.66 12.61
C ILE A 174 4.53 1.35 11.84
N PHE A 175 5.27 0.40 12.43
CA PHE A 175 5.52 -0.90 11.83
C PHE A 175 4.80 -1.98 12.64
N VAL A 176 3.98 -2.76 11.97
CA VAL A 176 3.15 -3.81 12.58
C VAL A 176 3.49 -5.14 11.93
N LYS A 177 3.78 -6.16 12.73
CA LYS A 177 3.92 -7.52 12.20
C LYS A 177 2.54 -8.09 11.93
N PHE A 178 2.38 -8.73 10.77
CA PHE A 178 1.14 -9.45 10.45
C PHE A 178 0.84 -10.54 11.47
N GLU A 179 1.88 -11.18 11.96
CA GLU A 179 1.78 -12.23 12.97
C GLU A 179 1.14 -11.69 14.27
N ASP A 180 1.53 -10.49 14.73
CA ASP A 180 0.94 -9.85 15.91
C ASP A 180 -0.55 -9.50 15.68
N LEU A 181 -0.90 -9.05 14.46
CA LEU A 181 -2.29 -8.81 14.07
C LEU A 181 -3.17 -10.08 14.12
N VAL A 182 -2.57 -11.26 13.95
CA VAL A 182 -3.30 -12.54 13.99
C VAL A 182 -3.36 -13.10 15.42
N PHE A 183 -2.24 -13.06 16.15
CA PHE A 183 -2.12 -13.71 17.46
C PHE A 183 -2.56 -12.82 18.62
N ASP A 184 -2.39 -11.51 18.51
CA ASP A 184 -2.80 -10.53 19.51
C ASP A 184 -3.55 -9.35 18.86
N GLN A 185 -4.63 -9.69 18.19
CA GLN A 185 -5.41 -8.77 17.36
C GLN A 185 -5.85 -7.52 18.11
N LYS A 186 -6.39 -7.71 19.33
CA LYS A 186 -6.96 -6.60 20.12
C LYS A 186 -5.89 -5.57 20.50
N ASN A 187 -4.81 -6.00 21.13
CA ASN A 187 -3.78 -5.08 21.60
C ASN A 187 -3.01 -4.45 20.42
N THR A 188 -2.75 -5.23 19.36
CA THR A 188 -2.14 -4.71 18.15
C THR A 188 -3.01 -3.65 17.48
N PHE A 189 -4.33 -3.85 17.43
CA PHE A 189 -5.24 -2.86 16.87
C PHE A 189 -5.34 -1.60 17.72
N ILE A 190 -5.39 -1.72 19.04
CA ILE A 190 -5.32 -0.57 19.98
C ILE A 190 -4.02 0.21 19.78
N TYR A 191 -2.87 -0.48 19.65
CA TYR A 191 -1.58 0.15 19.35
C TYR A 191 -1.59 0.94 18.03
N ILE A 192 -2.30 0.45 17.01
CA ILE A 192 -2.44 1.16 15.71
C ILE A 192 -3.27 2.43 15.83
N LEU A 193 -4.26 2.45 16.74
CA LEU A 193 -5.20 3.58 16.90
C LEU A 193 -4.66 4.70 17.78
N ASN A 194 -3.65 4.43 18.63
CA ASN A 194 -2.99 5.39 19.53
C ASN A 194 -1.78 6.06 18.85
#